data_dd004f5d91a9639a6458315916e513b4
#
_entry.id   dd004f5d91a9639a6458315916e513b4
#
_cell.length_a   1.000
_cell.length_b   1.000
_cell.length_c   1.000
_cell.angle_alpha   90.00
_cell.angle_beta   90.00
_cell.angle_gamma   90.00
#
_symmetry.space_group_name_H-M   'P 1'
#
loop_
_entity.id
_entity.type
_entity.pdbx_description
1 polymer ?
#
loop_
_entity_poly.entity_id
_entity_poly.type
_entity_poly.pdbx_seq_one_letter_code
_entity_poly.pdbx_strand_id
1 'polypeptide(L)'
;MATTIGLEGPEELEQLAFKKINEGKIKDGLKLILRAARGYEEERKKEDAARLYKYLGFVLLEKAGLIEKARPSLLKSAYLYIDLIEEEITRLEVDIDALDGYCSNVLEIFLTLKDERNLRKYAEEFAAIYEDLGKSYQDNDDIPMAIRAYESAYRYYKITDNIESYRRIAETLITLYGQAAEERLEKGDSRGAAEAFYRLASSIRAIFGYDIHFIEMMDTAGKNFEKASKVAYSNGDLDETTTCLVKAQYAYLLAKNYNRSKLIGINTVRMLYQIISSHRSRGDDEKAAEKLVELAEALIGVSKIEEAMQAYKSALETKSDLSFRVKIRLAILKQFAASKGDEDILEEVEKVEYYASKKNYMRALELAGNTLQKRPELEEIRNMLYEAEGIYQ
;
A
#
# COMPACT_ATOMS: atom_id res chain seq x y z
N MET A 1 -20.99 8.41 -54.19
CA MET A 1 -19.91 7.80 -53.43
C MET A 1 -20.28 7.87 -51.96
N ALA A 2 -20.77 6.77 -51.38
CA ALA A 2 -21.08 6.71 -49.98
C ALA A 2 -19.74 6.50 -49.28
N THR A 3 -19.29 7.51 -48.52
CA THR A 3 -18.19 7.44 -47.60
C THR A 3 -18.56 6.41 -46.51
N THR A 4 -17.97 5.25 -46.60
CA THR A 4 -17.98 4.26 -45.51
C THR A 4 -17.35 4.93 -44.32
N ILE A 5 -18.18 5.39 -43.38
CA ILE A 5 -17.71 5.81 -42.07
C ILE A 5 -17.22 4.52 -41.42
N GLY A 6 -15.88 4.32 -41.45
CA GLY A 6 -15.24 3.24 -40.73
C GLY A 6 -15.70 3.36 -39.28
N LEU A 7 -16.30 2.31 -38.75
CA LEU A 7 -16.58 2.17 -37.33
C LEU A 7 -15.22 2.15 -36.64
N GLU A 8 -14.83 3.28 -36.06
CA GLU A 8 -13.63 3.35 -35.18
C GLU A 8 -13.82 2.32 -34.08
N GLY A 9 -12.84 1.43 -33.93
CA GLY A 9 -12.85 0.42 -32.88
C GLY A 9 -12.80 1.07 -31.47
N PRO A 10 -13.15 0.33 -30.41
CA PRO A 10 -13.17 0.89 -29.07
C PRO A 10 -11.80 1.41 -28.63
N GLU A 11 -10.69 0.80 -29.09
CA GLU A 11 -9.32 1.26 -28.81
C GLU A 11 -9.02 2.60 -29.46
N GLU A 12 -9.43 2.81 -30.72
CA GLU A 12 -9.22 4.07 -31.44
C GLU A 12 -10.07 5.20 -30.79
N LEU A 13 -11.30 4.88 -30.38
CA LEU A 13 -12.18 5.80 -29.66
C LEU A 13 -11.58 6.21 -28.31
N GLU A 14 -10.97 5.27 -27.59
CA GLU A 14 -10.30 5.53 -26.32
C GLU A 14 -9.10 6.48 -26.51
N GLN A 15 -8.23 6.18 -27.47
CA GLN A 15 -7.07 7.04 -27.76
C GLN A 15 -7.50 8.47 -28.16
N LEU A 16 -8.51 8.58 -29.02
CA LEU A 16 -9.06 9.86 -29.43
C LEU A 16 -9.69 10.61 -28.25
N ALA A 17 -10.36 9.89 -27.33
CA ALA A 17 -10.96 10.47 -26.16
C ALA A 17 -9.92 11.11 -25.25
N PHE A 18 -8.85 10.38 -24.90
CA PHE A 18 -7.78 10.93 -24.06
C PHE A 18 -7.05 12.09 -24.74
N LYS A 19 -6.84 12.05 -26.06
CA LYS A 19 -6.32 13.20 -26.81
C LYS A 19 -7.22 14.43 -26.65
N LYS A 20 -8.55 14.28 -26.79
CA LYS A 20 -9.51 15.38 -26.61
C LYS A 20 -9.49 15.94 -25.19
N ILE A 21 -9.38 15.07 -24.19
CA ILE A 21 -9.30 15.48 -22.78
C ILE A 21 -8.03 16.30 -22.54
N ASN A 22 -6.89 15.85 -23.06
CA ASN A 22 -5.61 16.56 -22.95
C ASN A 22 -5.62 17.90 -23.68
N GLU A 23 -6.41 18.03 -24.77
CA GLU A 23 -6.66 19.31 -25.47
C GLU A 23 -7.64 20.24 -24.73
N GLY A 24 -8.11 19.86 -23.54
CA GLY A 24 -9.11 20.61 -22.77
C GLY A 24 -10.56 20.43 -23.23
N LYS A 25 -10.83 19.62 -24.27
CA LYS A 25 -12.17 19.32 -24.82
C LYS A 25 -12.84 18.20 -24.02
N ILE A 26 -12.99 18.40 -22.70
CA ILE A 26 -13.39 17.37 -21.76
C ILE A 26 -14.75 16.73 -22.14
N LYS A 27 -15.78 17.55 -22.44
CA LYS A 27 -17.12 17.02 -22.78
C LYS A 27 -17.10 16.07 -23.99
N ASP A 28 -16.34 16.39 -25.01
CA ASP A 28 -16.24 15.57 -26.21
C ASP A 28 -15.42 14.30 -25.93
N GLY A 29 -14.35 14.41 -25.14
CA GLY A 29 -13.57 13.28 -24.68
C GLY A 29 -14.43 12.29 -23.86
N LEU A 30 -15.22 12.76 -22.89
CA LEU A 30 -16.10 11.89 -22.09
C LEU A 30 -17.19 11.18 -22.91
N LYS A 31 -17.72 11.80 -23.98
CA LYS A 31 -18.63 11.12 -24.91
C LYS A 31 -17.94 9.98 -25.64
N LEU A 32 -16.68 10.18 -26.04
CA LEU A 32 -15.89 9.13 -26.70
C LEU A 32 -15.53 8.02 -25.72
N ILE A 33 -15.18 8.33 -24.45
CA ILE A 33 -14.98 7.33 -23.40
C ILE A 33 -16.22 6.44 -23.26
N LEU A 34 -17.40 7.04 -23.20
CA LEU A 34 -18.65 6.25 -23.08
C LEU A 34 -18.88 5.34 -24.29
N ARG A 35 -18.56 5.83 -25.52
CA ARG A 35 -18.66 5.00 -26.72
C ARG A 35 -17.67 3.88 -26.75
N ALA A 36 -16.40 4.14 -26.37
CA ALA A 36 -15.36 3.14 -26.26
C ALA A 36 -15.72 2.06 -25.22
N ALA A 37 -16.21 2.47 -24.03
CA ALA A 37 -16.62 1.52 -22.99
C ALA A 37 -17.74 0.58 -23.48
N ARG A 38 -18.73 1.09 -24.21
CA ARG A 38 -19.79 0.27 -24.83
C ARG A 38 -19.23 -0.66 -25.91
N GLY A 39 -18.32 -0.18 -26.74
CA GLY A 39 -17.67 -1.01 -27.75
C GLY A 39 -16.88 -2.18 -27.11
N TYR A 40 -16.16 -1.92 -26.03
CA TYR A 40 -15.49 -3.00 -25.28
C TYR A 40 -16.49 -4.00 -24.65
N GLU A 41 -17.66 -3.56 -24.17
CA GLU A 41 -18.69 -4.51 -23.71
C GLU A 41 -19.19 -5.39 -24.88
N GLU A 42 -19.45 -4.82 -26.06
CA GLU A 42 -19.85 -5.57 -27.25
C GLU A 42 -18.79 -6.58 -27.69
N GLU A 43 -17.51 -6.24 -27.52
CA GLU A 43 -16.37 -7.15 -27.76
C GLU A 43 -16.11 -8.12 -26.59
N ARG A 44 -16.88 -8.08 -25.51
CA ARG A 44 -16.70 -8.86 -24.28
C ARG A 44 -15.39 -8.61 -23.54
N LYS A 45 -14.75 -7.49 -23.78
CA LYS A 45 -13.56 -7.01 -23.05
C LYS A 45 -14.00 -6.28 -21.76
N LYS A 46 -14.50 -7.08 -20.80
CA LYS A 46 -15.16 -6.55 -19.58
C LYS A 46 -14.23 -5.65 -18.75
N GLU A 47 -12.94 -5.99 -18.64
CA GLU A 47 -11.97 -5.24 -17.86
C GLU A 47 -11.75 -3.83 -18.42
N ASP A 48 -11.57 -3.71 -19.74
CA ASP A 48 -11.44 -2.41 -20.41
C ASP A 48 -12.70 -1.56 -20.28
N ALA A 49 -13.85 -2.18 -20.43
CA ALA A 49 -15.14 -1.52 -20.24
C ALA A 49 -15.28 -1.01 -18.80
N ALA A 50 -15.00 -1.84 -17.79
CA ALA A 50 -15.08 -1.47 -16.38
C ALA A 50 -14.14 -0.31 -16.04
N ARG A 51 -12.89 -0.36 -16.52
CA ARG A 51 -11.89 0.69 -16.35
C ARG A 51 -12.36 2.03 -16.91
N LEU A 52 -12.92 2.04 -18.12
CA LEU A 52 -13.41 3.27 -18.74
C LEU A 52 -14.67 3.83 -18.07
N TYR A 53 -15.59 2.98 -17.64
CA TYR A 53 -16.76 3.43 -16.85
C TYR A 53 -16.32 4.01 -15.50
N LYS A 54 -15.35 3.40 -14.83
CA LYS A 54 -14.77 3.95 -13.61
C LYS A 54 -14.18 5.33 -13.85
N TYR A 55 -13.32 5.47 -14.87
CA TYR A 55 -12.70 6.75 -15.24
C TYR A 55 -13.77 7.82 -15.53
N LEU A 56 -14.79 7.49 -16.34
CA LEU A 56 -15.90 8.41 -16.65
C LEU A 56 -16.59 8.89 -15.38
N GLY A 57 -16.89 7.98 -14.47
CA GLY A 57 -17.56 8.29 -13.20
C GLY A 57 -16.73 9.22 -12.32
N PHE A 58 -15.44 8.94 -12.16
CA PHE A 58 -14.55 9.78 -11.34
C PHE A 58 -14.36 11.18 -11.93
N VAL A 59 -14.18 11.31 -13.24
CA VAL A 59 -14.09 12.64 -13.89
C VAL A 59 -15.39 13.44 -13.74
N LEU A 60 -16.55 12.78 -13.80
CA LEU A 60 -17.84 13.45 -13.56
C LEU A 60 -17.99 13.93 -12.12
N LEU A 61 -17.48 13.18 -11.14
CA LEU A 61 -17.45 13.61 -9.74
C LEU A 61 -16.52 14.82 -9.54
N GLU A 62 -15.32 14.74 -10.05
CA GLU A 62 -14.27 15.76 -9.86
C GLU A 62 -14.66 17.10 -10.52
N LYS A 63 -15.20 17.06 -11.74
CA LYS A 63 -15.52 18.27 -12.51
C LYS A 63 -16.87 18.88 -12.21
N ALA A 64 -17.85 18.10 -11.76
CA ALA A 64 -19.23 18.55 -11.58
C ALA A 64 -19.72 18.50 -10.12
N GLY A 65 -19.01 17.82 -9.23
CA GLY A 65 -19.43 17.60 -7.84
C GLY A 65 -20.78 16.83 -7.71
N LEU A 66 -21.28 16.26 -8.81
CA LEU A 66 -22.61 15.69 -8.91
C LEU A 66 -22.53 14.17 -8.86
N ILE A 67 -22.58 13.61 -7.65
CA ILE A 67 -22.64 12.15 -7.43
C ILE A 67 -23.70 11.48 -8.30
N GLU A 68 -24.88 12.08 -8.43
CA GLU A 68 -26.00 11.51 -9.20
C GLU A 68 -25.69 11.29 -10.69
N LYS A 69 -24.86 12.15 -11.29
CA LYS A 69 -24.42 11.97 -12.70
C LYS A 69 -23.33 10.93 -12.88
N ALA A 70 -22.48 10.76 -11.87
CA ALA A 70 -21.40 9.78 -11.88
C ALA A 70 -21.91 8.37 -11.54
N ARG A 71 -22.93 8.28 -10.68
CA ARG A 71 -23.47 7.02 -10.15
C ARG A 71 -23.74 5.94 -11.21
N PRO A 72 -24.44 6.20 -12.35
CA PRO A 72 -24.69 5.16 -13.33
C PRO A 72 -23.43 4.52 -13.92
N SER A 73 -22.42 5.34 -14.22
CA SER A 73 -21.14 4.85 -14.76
C SER A 73 -20.34 4.08 -13.71
N LEU A 74 -20.30 4.58 -12.48
CA LEU A 74 -19.61 3.91 -11.38
C LEU A 74 -20.26 2.57 -11.03
N LEU A 75 -21.58 2.51 -10.94
CA LEU A 75 -22.30 1.24 -10.70
C LEU A 75 -22.08 0.24 -11.84
N LYS A 76 -22.12 0.71 -13.09
CA LYS A 76 -21.84 -0.17 -14.23
C LYS A 76 -20.43 -0.77 -14.16
N SER A 77 -19.44 0.06 -13.81
CA SER A 77 -18.07 -0.41 -13.58
C SER A 77 -18.02 -1.45 -12.45
N ALA A 78 -18.66 -1.18 -11.30
CA ALA A 78 -18.66 -2.09 -10.17
C ALA A 78 -19.21 -3.47 -10.55
N TYR A 79 -20.35 -3.50 -11.27
CA TYR A 79 -20.96 -4.77 -11.69
C TYR A 79 -20.11 -5.53 -12.71
N LEU A 80 -19.41 -4.84 -13.62
CA LEU A 80 -18.48 -5.51 -14.54
C LEU A 80 -17.27 -6.09 -13.79
N TYR A 81 -16.75 -5.42 -12.75
CA TYR A 81 -15.71 -6.01 -11.91
C TYR A 81 -16.22 -7.19 -11.08
N ILE A 82 -17.48 -7.16 -10.61
CA ILE A 82 -18.09 -8.31 -9.92
C ILE A 82 -18.20 -9.51 -10.87
N ASP A 83 -18.64 -9.29 -12.11
CA ASP A 83 -18.65 -10.35 -13.12
C ASP A 83 -17.25 -10.93 -13.37
N LEU A 84 -16.20 -10.09 -13.38
CA LEU A 84 -14.82 -10.54 -13.53
C LEU A 84 -14.33 -11.33 -12.30
N ILE A 85 -14.75 -10.95 -11.09
CA ILE A 85 -14.48 -11.73 -9.86
C ILE A 85 -15.10 -13.11 -9.97
N GLU A 86 -16.38 -13.21 -10.38
CA GLU A 86 -17.08 -14.48 -10.56
C GLU A 86 -16.39 -15.36 -11.61
N GLU A 87 -15.90 -14.78 -12.71
CA GLU A 87 -15.14 -15.49 -13.73
C GLU A 87 -13.78 -15.98 -13.18
N GLU A 88 -13.07 -15.13 -12.41
CA GLU A 88 -11.74 -15.44 -11.90
C GLU A 88 -11.76 -16.60 -10.89
N ILE A 89 -12.72 -16.61 -9.97
CA ILE A 89 -12.82 -17.67 -8.94
C ILE A 89 -13.24 -19.03 -9.50
N THR A 90 -13.74 -19.08 -10.74
CA THR A 90 -14.08 -20.33 -11.41
C THR A 90 -12.94 -20.93 -12.22
N ARG A 91 -11.79 -20.24 -12.31
CA ARG A 91 -10.61 -20.77 -13.01
C ARG A 91 -9.92 -21.87 -12.20
N LEU A 92 -9.22 -22.75 -12.90
CA LEU A 92 -8.41 -23.80 -12.28
C LEU A 92 -7.27 -23.22 -11.43
N GLU A 93 -6.68 -22.12 -11.90
CA GLU A 93 -5.67 -21.34 -11.20
C GLU A 93 -6.18 -19.90 -11.06
N VAL A 94 -6.42 -19.48 -9.84
CA VAL A 94 -6.91 -18.13 -9.52
C VAL A 94 -5.74 -17.16 -9.50
N ASP A 95 -5.81 -16.11 -10.32
CA ASP A 95 -4.88 -14.99 -10.22
C ASP A 95 -5.27 -14.06 -9.06
N ILE A 96 -4.61 -14.25 -7.91
CA ILE A 96 -4.89 -13.45 -6.71
C ILE A 96 -4.64 -11.95 -6.94
N ASP A 97 -3.68 -11.57 -7.80
CA ASP A 97 -3.40 -10.15 -8.07
C ASP A 97 -4.52 -9.52 -8.89
N ALA A 98 -5.01 -10.21 -9.90
CA ALA A 98 -6.18 -9.78 -10.66
C ALA A 98 -7.42 -9.69 -9.77
N LEU A 99 -7.69 -10.74 -8.98
CA LEU A 99 -8.82 -10.81 -8.05
C LEU A 99 -8.80 -9.66 -7.04
N ASP A 100 -7.64 -9.39 -6.41
CA ASP A 100 -7.44 -8.26 -5.49
C ASP A 100 -7.69 -6.92 -6.19
N GLY A 101 -7.26 -6.78 -7.44
CA GLY A 101 -7.50 -5.58 -8.25
C GLY A 101 -9.00 -5.34 -8.47
N TYR A 102 -9.74 -6.37 -8.85
CA TYR A 102 -11.18 -6.28 -9.09
C TYR A 102 -11.95 -5.99 -7.80
N CYS A 103 -11.68 -6.72 -6.72
CA CYS A 103 -12.30 -6.48 -5.42
C CYS A 103 -12.06 -5.05 -4.90
N SER A 104 -10.83 -4.56 -5.01
CA SER A 104 -10.47 -3.20 -4.60
C SER A 104 -11.22 -2.15 -5.41
N ASN A 105 -11.38 -2.35 -6.72
CA ASN A 105 -12.13 -1.43 -7.58
C ASN A 105 -13.62 -1.37 -7.19
N VAL A 106 -14.23 -2.51 -6.87
CA VAL A 106 -15.63 -2.57 -6.41
C VAL A 106 -15.83 -1.79 -5.12
N LEU A 107 -14.98 -2.05 -4.11
CA LEU A 107 -15.10 -1.39 -2.80
C LEU A 107 -14.79 0.11 -2.89
N GLU A 108 -13.82 0.53 -3.70
CA GLU A 108 -13.53 1.95 -3.94
C GLU A 108 -14.72 2.68 -4.53
N ILE A 109 -15.43 2.04 -5.48
CA ILE A 109 -16.64 2.62 -6.08
C ILE A 109 -17.75 2.79 -5.04
N PHE A 110 -18.05 1.77 -4.25
CA PHE A 110 -19.13 1.86 -3.24
C PHE A 110 -18.77 2.85 -2.13
N LEU A 111 -17.48 2.90 -1.71
CA LEU A 111 -16.99 3.91 -0.77
C LEU A 111 -17.19 5.33 -1.33
N THR A 112 -16.82 5.54 -2.60
CA THR A 112 -16.98 6.84 -3.29
C THR A 112 -18.43 7.26 -3.42
N LEU A 113 -19.33 6.31 -3.69
CA LEU A 113 -20.77 6.53 -3.76
C LEU A 113 -21.41 6.68 -2.36
N LYS A 114 -20.67 6.51 -1.28
CA LYS A 114 -21.18 6.45 0.11
C LYS A 114 -22.28 5.41 0.28
N ASP A 115 -22.17 4.31 -0.44
CA ASP A 115 -23.13 3.20 -0.39
C ASP A 115 -22.63 2.14 0.62
N GLU A 116 -22.78 2.46 1.91
CA GLU A 116 -22.30 1.62 3.01
C GLU A 116 -22.89 0.21 2.99
N ARG A 117 -24.14 0.07 2.52
CA ARG A 117 -24.81 -1.23 2.45
C ARG A 117 -24.10 -2.17 1.47
N ASN A 118 -23.85 -1.71 0.25
CA ASN A 118 -23.16 -2.51 -0.75
C ASN A 118 -21.66 -2.65 -0.42
N LEU A 119 -21.03 -1.63 0.16
CA LEU A 119 -19.67 -1.71 0.63
C LEU A 119 -19.49 -2.88 1.63
N ARG A 120 -20.32 -2.95 2.67
CA ARG A 120 -20.26 -4.03 3.67
C ARG A 120 -20.60 -5.40 3.07
N LYS A 121 -21.66 -5.47 2.26
CA LYS A 121 -22.10 -6.70 1.60
C LYS A 121 -20.94 -7.31 0.79
N TYR A 122 -20.37 -6.55 -0.13
CA TYR A 122 -19.33 -7.07 -1.02
C TYR A 122 -18.00 -7.30 -0.28
N ALA A 123 -17.66 -6.48 0.72
CA ALA A 123 -16.48 -6.76 1.55
C ALA A 123 -16.62 -8.11 2.28
N GLU A 124 -17.79 -8.47 2.78
CA GLU A 124 -18.03 -9.76 3.42
C GLU A 124 -17.98 -10.92 2.43
N GLU A 125 -18.58 -10.77 1.25
CA GLU A 125 -18.50 -11.77 0.16
C GLU A 125 -17.06 -12.00 -0.28
N PHE A 126 -16.29 -10.92 -0.47
CA PHE A 126 -14.87 -11.02 -0.84
C PHE A 126 -14.04 -11.66 0.27
N ALA A 127 -14.28 -11.30 1.53
CA ALA A 127 -13.62 -11.94 2.66
C ALA A 127 -13.84 -13.46 2.67
N ALA A 128 -15.05 -13.93 2.42
CA ALA A 128 -15.37 -15.35 2.37
C ALA A 128 -14.65 -16.06 1.20
N ILE A 129 -14.61 -15.44 0.00
CA ILE A 129 -13.86 -15.97 -1.15
C ILE A 129 -12.38 -16.17 -0.78
N TYR A 130 -11.75 -15.16 -0.19
CA TYR A 130 -10.34 -15.25 0.18
C TYR A 130 -10.07 -16.21 1.33
N GLU A 131 -11.01 -16.35 2.26
CA GLU A 131 -10.91 -17.37 3.31
C GLU A 131 -10.92 -18.78 2.73
N ASP A 132 -11.82 -19.06 1.77
CA ASP A 132 -11.89 -20.35 1.11
C ASP A 132 -10.66 -20.64 0.24
N LEU A 133 -10.13 -19.62 -0.47
CA LEU A 133 -8.84 -19.73 -1.16
C LEU A 133 -7.71 -20.02 -0.18
N GLY A 134 -7.66 -19.33 0.96
CA GLY A 134 -6.66 -19.56 2.00
C GLY A 134 -6.66 -21.00 2.52
N LYS A 135 -7.83 -21.55 2.79
CA LYS A 135 -8.00 -22.96 3.17
C LYS A 135 -7.50 -23.90 2.07
N SER A 136 -7.88 -23.65 0.82
CA SER A 136 -7.46 -24.47 -0.32
C SER A 136 -5.94 -24.48 -0.49
N TYR A 137 -5.28 -23.33 -0.39
CA TYR A 137 -3.82 -23.25 -0.44
C TYR A 137 -3.15 -23.94 0.74
N GLN A 138 -3.71 -23.79 1.94
CA GLN A 138 -3.20 -24.44 3.13
C GLN A 138 -3.31 -25.98 3.03
N ASP A 139 -4.42 -26.49 2.52
CA ASP A 139 -4.62 -27.93 2.29
C ASP A 139 -3.66 -28.50 1.24
N ASN A 140 -3.18 -27.65 0.32
CA ASN A 140 -2.17 -27.99 -0.68
C ASN A 140 -0.71 -27.71 -0.23
N ASP A 141 -0.50 -27.35 1.04
CA ASP A 141 0.81 -27.00 1.63
C ASP A 141 1.49 -25.78 0.98
N ASP A 142 0.71 -24.95 0.28
CA ASP A 142 1.20 -23.67 -0.26
C ASP A 142 1.03 -22.54 0.77
N ILE A 143 1.89 -22.58 1.80
CA ILE A 143 1.83 -21.64 2.92
C ILE A 143 1.96 -20.16 2.47
N PRO A 144 2.84 -19.79 1.53
CA PRO A 144 2.92 -18.41 1.05
C PRO A 144 1.61 -17.90 0.44
N MET A 145 0.95 -18.70 -0.39
CA MET A 145 -0.32 -18.31 -1.01
C MET A 145 -1.48 -18.35 -0.01
N ALA A 146 -1.48 -19.30 0.93
CA ALA A 146 -2.44 -19.33 2.05
C ALA A 146 -2.36 -18.03 2.89
N ILE A 147 -1.17 -17.62 3.30
CA ILE A 147 -0.94 -16.36 4.03
C ILE A 147 -1.51 -15.18 3.24
N ARG A 148 -1.20 -15.09 1.95
CA ARG A 148 -1.63 -14.01 1.10
C ARG A 148 -3.15 -13.92 0.98
N ALA A 149 -3.81 -15.05 0.82
CA ALA A 149 -5.27 -15.12 0.77
C ALA A 149 -5.88 -14.73 2.13
N TYR A 150 -5.40 -15.28 3.24
CA TYR A 150 -5.91 -14.91 4.56
C TYR A 150 -5.64 -13.45 4.94
N GLU A 151 -4.54 -12.83 4.50
CA GLU A 151 -4.32 -11.39 4.67
C GLU A 151 -5.41 -10.56 3.97
N SER A 152 -5.85 -10.98 2.78
CA SER A 152 -6.95 -10.33 2.06
C SER A 152 -8.28 -10.55 2.78
N ALA A 153 -8.58 -11.78 3.22
CA ALA A 153 -9.77 -12.08 4.02
C ALA A 153 -9.84 -11.23 5.30
N TYR A 154 -8.72 -11.15 6.04
CA TYR A 154 -8.61 -10.34 7.26
C TYR A 154 -8.97 -8.88 7.00
N ARG A 155 -8.40 -8.27 5.94
CA ARG A 155 -8.66 -6.86 5.60
C ARG A 155 -10.13 -6.61 5.27
N TYR A 156 -10.76 -7.51 4.53
CA TYR A 156 -12.16 -7.34 4.13
C TYR A 156 -13.12 -7.55 5.29
N TYR A 157 -12.88 -8.54 6.17
CA TYR A 157 -13.66 -8.68 7.42
C TYR A 157 -13.52 -7.47 8.35
N LYS A 158 -12.36 -6.81 8.35
CA LYS A 158 -12.16 -5.57 9.12
C LYS A 158 -13.02 -4.41 8.58
N ILE A 159 -13.27 -4.33 7.26
CA ILE A 159 -14.17 -3.32 6.66
C ILE A 159 -15.62 -3.52 7.11
N THR A 160 -16.03 -4.76 7.37
CA THR A 160 -17.40 -5.09 7.77
C THR A 160 -17.65 -4.98 9.27
N ASP A 161 -16.64 -4.67 10.08
CA ASP A 161 -16.64 -4.74 11.55
C ASP A 161 -17.04 -6.13 12.08
N ASN A 162 -16.82 -7.20 11.29
CA ASN A 162 -17.08 -8.58 11.70
C ASN A 162 -15.94 -9.09 12.60
N ILE A 163 -16.02 -8.69 13.89
CA ILE A 163 -14.96 -8.92 14.89
C ILE A 163 -14.63 -10.41 15.03
N GLU A 164 -15.62 -11.28 15.01
CA GLU A 164 -15.43 -12.72 15.16
C GLU A 164 -14.61 -13.30 13.99
N SER A 165 -15.01 -12.97 12.77
CA SER A 165 -14.32 -13.47 11.57
C SER A 165 -12.90 -12.93 11.45
N TYR A 166 -12.67 -11.62 11.63
CA TYR A 166 -11.31 -11.11 11.51
C TYR A 166 -10.37 -11.62 12.60
N ARG A 167 -10.85 -11.86 13.83
CA ARG A 167 -10.04 -12.48 14.89
C ARG A 167 -9.67 -13.91 14.54
N ARG A 168 -10.61 -14.71 14.11
CA ARG A 168 -10.36 -16.09 13.66
C ARG A 168 -9.32 -16.16 12.55
N ILE A 169 -9.42 -15.28 11.54
CA ILE A 169 -8.42 -15.21 10.47
C ILE A 169 -7.05 -14.74 10.99
N ALA A 170 -7.02 -13.77 11.91
CA ALA A 170 -5.76 -13.35 12.52
C ALA A 170 -5.08 -14.45 13.33
N GLU A 171 -5.84 -15.30 14.05
CA GLU A 171 -5.31 -16.48 14.74
C GLU A 171 -4.71 -17.49 13.75
N THR A 172 -5.36 -17.70 12.60
CA THR A 172 -4.82 -18.54 11.53
C THR A 172 -3.51 -17.94 11.00
N LEU A 173 -3.47 -16.63 10.75
CA LEU A 173 -2.27 -15.94 10.28
C LEU A 173 -1.11 -16.00 11.30
N ILE A 174 -1.40 -15.92 12.61
CA ILE A 174 -0.39 -16.11 13.66
C ILE A 174 0.30 -17.47 13.49
N THR A 175 -0.47 -18.52 13.29
CA THR A 175 0.06 -19.88 13.11
C THR A 175 0.91 -19.97 11.84
N LEU A 176 0.40 -19.49 10.71
CA LEU A 176 1.07 -19.57 9.43
C LEU A 176 2.36 -18.72 9.38
N TYR A 177 2.36 -17.52 9.95
CA TYR A 177 3.57 -16.70 10.04
C TYR A 177 4.61 -17.33 10.98
N GLY A 178 4.17 -17.98 12.07
CA GLY A 178 5.06 -18.74 12.94
C GLY A 178 5.79 -19.83 12.16
N GLN A 179 5.05 -20.67 11.44
CA GLN A 179 5.60 -21.72 10.57
C GLN A 179 6.55 -21.15 9.51
N ALA A 180 6.14 -20.11 8.80
CA ALA A 180 6.98 -19.47 7.79
C ALA A 180 8.27 -18.87 8.38
N ALA A 181 8.24 -18.33 9.60
CA ALA A 181 9.41 -17.79 10.26
C ALA A 181 10.41 -18.91 10.64
N GLU A 182 9.92 -20.02 11.21
CA GLU A 182 10.73 -21.17 11.57
C GLU A 182 11.39 -21.80 10.35
N GLU A 183 10.64 -22.05 9.28
CA GLU A 183 11.16 -22.58 8.02
C GLU A 183 12.29 -21.71 7.42
N ARG A 184 12.12 -20.38 7.45
CA ARG A 184 13.13 -19.44 6.95
C ARG A 184 14.38 -19.42 7.84
N LEU A 185 14.22 -19.56 9.17
CA LEU A 185 15.36 -19.70 10.09
C LEU A 185 16.16 -20.96 9.82
N GLU A 186 15.50 -22.09 9.56
CA GLU A 186 16.16 -23.36 9.21
C GLU A 186 16.94 -23.26 7.90
N LYS A 187 16.40 -22.51 6.92
CA LYS A 187 17.06 -22.21 5.64
C LYS A 187 18.16 -21.17 5.75
N GLY A 188 18.37 -20.54 6.91
CA GLY A 188 19.35 -19.46 7.12
C GLY A 188 18.92 -18.12 6.53
N ASP A 189 17.66 -17.99 6.06
CA ASP A 189 17.10 -16.73 5.55
C ASP A 189 16.70 -15.82 6.71
N SER A 190 17.66 -15.16 7.31
CA SER A 190 17.43 -14.23 8.43
C SER A 190 16.53 -13.05 8.05
N ARG A 191 16.60 -12.57 6.79
CA ARG A 191 15.75 -11.47 6.32
C ARG A 191 14.29 -11.90 6.22
N GLY A 192 14.05 -13.00 5.53
CA GLY A 192 12.69 -13.53 5.40
C GLY A 192 12.09 -13.93 6.74
N ALA A 193 12.89 -14.50 7.66
CA ALA A 193 12.45 -14.77 9.02
C ALA A 193 12.08 -13.48 9.77
N ALA A 194 12.87 -12.41 9.65
CA ALA A 194 12.56 -11.11 10.26
C ALA A 194 11.24 -10.53 9.76
N GLU A 195 10.99 -10.57 8.46
CA GLU A 195 9.71 -10.12 7.87
C GLU A 195 8.54 -10.97 8.40
N ALA A 196 8.70 -12.29 8.51
CA ALA A 196 7.65 -13.18 9.03
C ALA A 196 7.36 -12.88 10.52
N PHE A 197 8.37 -12.70 11.37
CA PHE A 197 8.18 -12.29 12.76
C PHE A 197 7.53 -10.93 12.91
N TYR A 198 7.87 -9.99 12.03
CA TYR A 198 7.23 -8.66 11.99
C TYR A 198 5.73 -8.78 11.67
N ARG A 199 5.37 -9.62 10.68
CA ARG A 199 3.96 -9.89 10.31
C ARG A 199 3.22 -10.63 11.41
N LEU A 200 3.86 -11.63 12.01
CA LEU A 200 3.34 -12.35 13.18
C LEU A 200 3.01 -11.38 14.32
N ALA A 201 3.93 -10.50 14.68
CA ALA A 201 3.71 -9.49 15.70
C ALA A 201 2.53 -8.56 15.35
N SER A 202 2.43 -8.12 14.09
CA SER A 202 1.32 -7.27 13.63
C SER A 202 -0.04 -7.99 13.78
N SER A 203 -0.10 -9.30 13.50
CA SER A 203 -1.31 -10.12 13.70
C SER A 203 -1.65 -10.30 15.19
N ILE A 204 -0.64 -10.50 16.03
CA ILE A 204 -0.82 -10.56 17.50
C ILE A 204 -1.40 -9.23 18.01
N ARG A 205 -0.83 -8.10 17.58
CA ARG A 205 -1.31 -6.76 17.95
C ARG A 205 -2.77 -6.54 17.57
N ALA A 206 -3.17 -7.02 16.40
CA ALA A 206 -4.53 -6.86 15.91
C ALA A 206 -5.60 -7.56 16.79
N ILE A 207 -5.21 -8.61 17.55
CA ILE A 207 -6.11 -9.37 18.43
C ILE A 207 -5.97 -8.91 19.89
N PHE A 208 -4.74 -8.75 20.34
CA PHE A 208 -4.41 -8.59 21.78
C PHE A 208 -3.89 -7.18 22.12
N GLY A 209 -3.72 -6.30 21.11
CA GLY A 209 -3.12 -4.99 21.31
C GLY A 209 -1.61 -5.08 21.56
N TYR A 210 -1.08 -4.07 22.25
CA TYR A 210 0.35 -3.94 22.62
C TYR A 210 0.67 -4.83 23.85
N ASP A 211 0.61 -6.13 23.68
CA ASP A 211 0.91 -7.09 24.74
C ASP A 211 2.38 -7.54 24.73
N ILE A 212 2.73 -8.43 25.68
CA ILE A 212 4.09 -8.94 25.81
C ILE A 212 4.51 -9.77 24.60
N HIS A 213 3.60 -10.52 24.00
CA HIS A 213 3.92 -11.36 22.84
C HIS A 213 4.22 -10.53 21.60
N PHE A 214 3.47 -9.43 21.39
CA PHE A 214 3.81 -8.46 20.35
C PHE A 214 5.23 -7.92 20.53
N ILE A 215 5.58 -7.50 21.76
CA ILE A 215 6.90 -6.96 22.10
C ILE A 215 8.00 -7.98 21.83
N GLU A 216 7.83 -9.23 22.25
CA GLU A 216 8.80 -10.31 22.04
C GLU A 216 9.00 -10.64 20.56
N MET A 217 7.93 -10.67 19.76
CA MET A 217 8.02 -10.94 18.32
C MET A 217 8.68 -9.79 17.59
N MET A 218 8.39 -8.54 17.96
CA MET A 218 9.08 -7.37 17.39
C MET A 218 10.57 -7.34 17.74
N ASP A 219 10.95 -7.69 18.98
CA ASP A 219 12.36 -7.79 19.36
C ASP A 219 13.07 -8.91 18.58
N THR A 220 12.38 -10.04 18.35
CA THR A 220 12.88 -11.14 17.53
C THR A 220 13.03 -10.75 16.07
N ALA A 221 12.08 -10.01 15.50
CA ALA A 221 12.21 -9.44 14.16
C ALA A 221 13.44 -8.52 14.07
N GLY A 222 13.62 -7.62 15.04
CA GLY A 222 14.77 -6.74 15.11
C GLY A 222 16.11 -7.48 15.12
N LYS A 223 16.24 -8.54 15.93
CA LYS A 223 17.43 -9.39 15.98
C LYS A 223 17.74 -10.07 14.63
N ASN A 224 16.71 -10.54 13.94
CA ASN A 224 16.88 -11.19 12.64
C ASN A 224 17.21 -10.19 11.53
N PHE A 225 16.63 -8.97 11.54
CA PHE A 225 17.09 -7.88 10.65
C PHE A 225 18.56 -7.50 10.90
N GLU A 226 19.03 -7.48 12.14
CA GLU A 226 20.47 -7.28 12.42
C GLU A 226 21.34 -8.41 11.86
N LYS A 227 20.89 -9.67 11.94
CA LYS A 227 21.61 -10.79 11.31
C LYS A 227 21.64 -10.63 9.79
N ALA A 228 20.50 -10.29 9.18
CA ALA A 228 20.41 -10.04 7.74
C ALA A 228 21.35 -8.89 7.30
N SER A 229 21.43 -7.81 8.09
CA SER A 229 22.35 -6.70 7.80
C SER A 229 23.82 -7.12 7.81
N LYS A 230 24.22 -8.02 8.72
CA LYS A 230 25.59 -8.54 8.75
C LYS A 230 25.91 -9.40 7.53
N VAL A 231 24.95 -10.19 7.06
CA VAL A 231 25.09 -10.97 5.83
C VAL A 231 25.24 -10.04 4.62
N ALA A 232 24.36 -9.05 4.49
CA ALA A 232 24.45 -8.05 3.42
C ALA A 232 25.79 -7.31 3.44
N TYR A 233 26.24 -6.89 4.62
CA TYR A 233 27.55 -6.24 4.79
C TYR A 233 28.71 -7.12 4.35
N SER A 234 28.71 -8.40 4.73
CA SER A 234 29.75 -9.35 4.32
C SER A 234 29.79 -9.59 2.82
N ASN A 235 28.64 -9.43 2.13
CA ASN A 235 28.51 -9.51 0.68
C ASN A 235 28.86 -8.19 -0.03
N GLY A 236 29.18 -7.14 0.71
CA GLY A 236 29.47 -5.81 0.16
C GLY A 236 28.23 -5.01 -0.26
N ASP A 237 27.03 -5.50 0.05
CA ASP A 237 25.76 -4.81 -0.24
C ASP A 237 25.44 -3.82 0.89
N LEU A 238 25.97 -2.61 0.75
CA LEU A 238 25.77 -1.55 1.75
C LEU A 238 24.35 -0.99 1.72
N ASP A 239 23.71 -0.99 0.56
CA ASP A 239 22.33 -0.52 0.40
C ASP A 239 21.37 -1.43 1.18
N GLU A 240 21.48 -2.73 1.01
CA GLU A 240 20.68 -3.71 1.74
C GLU A 240 21.05 -3.72 3.24
N THR A 241 22.33 -3.53 3.58
CA THR A 241 22.79 -3.42 4.97
C THR A 241 22.01 -2.34 5.71
N THR A 242 21.95 -1.13 5.14
CA THR A 242 21.28 0.00 5.79
C THR A 242 19.76 -0.19 5.84
N THR A 243 19.16 -0.74 4.78
CA THR A 243 17.74 -1.06 4.77
C THR A 243 17.36 -2.03 5.89
N CYS A 244 18.13 -3.09 6.09
CA CYS A 244 17.94 -4.03 7.21
C CYS A 244 18.14 -3.36 8.58
N LEU A 245 19.12 -2.48 8.73
CA LEU A 245 19.37 -1.77 10.00
C LEU A 245 18.25 -0.78 10.33
N VAL A 246 17.68 -0.06 9.35
CA VAL A 246 16.51 0.82 9.56
C VAL A 246 15.31 0.01 10.01
N LYS A 247 15.05 -1.13 9.38
CA LYS A 247 13.97 -2.04 9.79
C LYS A 247 14.21 -2.62 11.19
N ALA A 248 15.45 -3.00 11.54
CA ALA A 248 15.79 -3.45 12.87
C ALA A 248 15.55 -2.36 13.92
N GLN A 249 15.98 -1.13 13.64
CA GLN A 249 15.75 0.02 14.51
C GLN A 249 14.24 0.23 14.78
N TYR A 250 13.44 0.20 13.72
CA TYR A 250 11.98 0.36 13.83
C TYR A 250 11.34 -0.78 14.64
N ALA A 251 11.71 -2.03 14.39
CA ALA A 251 11.23 -3.18 15.15
C ALA A 251 11.57 -3.06 16.65
N TYR A 252 12.80 -2.63 17.00
CA TYR A 252 13.19 -2.38 18.39
C TYR A 252 12.44 -1.20 19.02
N LEU A 253 12.10 -0.16 18.26
CA LEU A 253 11.22 0.91 18.77
C LEU A 253 9.85 0.37 19.16
N LEU A 254 9.24 -0.41 18.29
CA LEU A 254 7.95 -1.07 18.56
C LEU A 254 8.05 -2.06 19.73
N ALA A 255 9.17 -2.76 19.88
CA ALA A 255 9.47 -3.63 21.03
C ALA A 255 9.81 -2.86 22.31
N LYS A 256 9.77 -1.53 22.32
CA LYS A 256 10.18 -0.67 23.45
C LYS A 256 11.65 -0.90 23.90
N ASN A 257 12.48 -1.49 23.01
CA ASN A 257 13.91 -1.69 23.23
C ASN A 257 14.68 -0.45 22.77
N TYR A 258 14.46 0.68 23.42
CA TYR A 258 14.98 2.00 23.03
C TYR A 258 16.49 2.07 23.00
N ASN A 259 17.18 1.37 23.91
CA ASN A 259 18.65 1.37 23.96
C ASN A 259 19.24 0.72 22.70
N ARG A 260 18.67 -0.42 22.27
CA ARG A 260 19.14 -1.12 21.07
C ARG A 260 18.79 -0.33 19.82
N SER A 261 17.57 0.18 19.74
CA SER A 261 17.12 1.05 18.65
C SER A 261 18.05 2.25 18.45
N LYS A 262 18.37 2.97 19.54
CA LYS A 262 19.26 4.13 19.49
C LYS A 262 20.67 3.79 19.03
N LEU A 263 21.24 2.68 19.54
CA LEU A 263 22.58 2.23 19.18
C LEU A 263 22.68 1.91 17.69
N ILE A 264 21.70 1.17 17.16
CA ILE A 264 21.64 0.83 15.74
C ILE A 264 21.45 2.10 14.91
N GLY A 265 20.51 2.96 15.28
CA GLY A 265 20.23 4.21 14.56
C GLY A 265 21.44 5.11 14.40
N ILE A 266 22.25 5.29 15.46
CA ILE A 266 23.49 6.10 15.38
C ILE A 266 24.46 5.53 14.34
N ASN A 267 24.65 4.21 14.31
CA ASN A 267 25.55 3.57 13.35
C ASN A 267 24.98 3.65 11.92
N THR A 268 23.67 3.42 11.78
CA THR A 268 22.97 3.49 10.48
C THR A 268 23.03 4.89 9.88
N VAL A 269 22.80 5.93 10.66
CA VAL A 269 22.92 7.34 10.22
C VAL A 269 24.32 7.61 9.63
N ARG A 270 25.39 7.16 10.31
CA ARG A 270 26.76 7.36 9.81
C ARG A 270 26.99 6.65 8.47
N MET A 271 26.53 5.41 8.32
CA MET A 271 26.63 4.66 7.07
C MET A 271 25.83 5.31 5.96
N LEU A 272 24.60 5.76 6.23
CA LEU A 272 23.72 6.39 5.24
C LEU A 272 24.32 7.68 4.67
N TYR A 273 24.95 8.53 5.47
CA TYR A 273 25.65 9.72 4.95
C TYR A 273 26.72 9.35 3.92
N GLN A 274 27.49 8.28 4.16
CA GLN A 274 28.53 7.81 3.23
C GLN A 274 27.92 7.26 1.93
N ILE A 275 26.85 6.47 2.04
CA ILE A 275 26.16 5.85 0.90
C ILE A 275 25.50 6.92 0.02
N ILE A 276 24.79 7.88 0.62
CA ILE A 276 24.18 9.00 -0.10
C ILE A 276 25.21 9.81 -0.87
N SER A 277 26.35 10.13 -0.23
CA SER A 277 27.45 10.81 -0.90
C SER A 277 28.01 10.00 -2.07
N SER A 278 28.13 8.68 -1.92
CA SER A 278 28.57 7.77 -2.98
C SER A 278 27.59 7.73 -4.15
N HIS A 279 26.28 7.61 -3.91
CA HIS A 279 25.28 7.62 -4.97
C HIS A 279 25.27 8.96 -5.73
N ARG A 280 25.31 10.09 -5.01
CA ARG A 280 25.37 11.42 -5.62
C ARG A 280 26.63 11.61 -6.49
N SER A 281 27.78 11.13 -6.04
CA SER A 281 29.02 11.22 -6.82
C SER A 281 29.02 10.40 -8.12
N ARG A 282 28.14 9.38 -8.19
CA ARG A 282 27.92 8.55 -9.39
C ARG A 282 26.79 9.05 -10.27
N GLY A 283 26.07 10.12 -9.86
CA GLY A 283 24.89 10.62 -10.57
C GLY A 283 23.64 9.74 -10.39
N ASP A 284 23.61 8.88 -9.34
CA ASP A 284 22.51 7.97 -9.04
C ASP A 284 21.54 8.64 -8.05
N ASP A 285 20.93 9.75 -8.50
CA ASP A 285 20.11 10.62 -7.66
C ASP A 285 18.86 9.91 -7.12
N GLU A 286 18.31 8.97 -7.89
CA GLU A 286 17.13 8.21 -7.46
C GLU A 286 17.43 7.36 -6.22
N LYS A 287 18.54 6.62 -6.22
CA LYS A 287 18.98 5.86 -5.05
C LYS A 287 19.37 6.78 -3.89
N ALA A 288 20.01 7.91 -4.20
CA ALA A 288 20.32 8.90 -3.17
C ALA A 288 19.06 9.41 -2.48
N ALA A 289 17.96 9.67 -3.22
CA ALA A 289 16.67 10.08 -2.66
C ALA A 289 16.06 8.98 -1.78
N GLU A 290 16.13 7.73 -2.19
CA GLU A 290 15.65 6.61 -1.38
C GLU A 290 16.43 6.47 -0.06
N LYS A 291 17.74 6.59 -0.11
CA LYS A 291 18.61 6.55 1.08
C LYS A 291 18.46 7.78 1.99
N LEU A 292 18.04 8.92 1.44
CA LEU A 292 17.65 10.09 2.25
C LEU A 292 16.37 9.82 3.06
N VAL A 293 15.41 9.05 2.55
CA VAL A 293 14.24 8.62 3.33
C VAL A 293 14.68 7.70 4.48
N GLU A 294 15.52 6.70 4.21
CA GLU A 294 16.06 5.81 5.25
C GLU A 294 16.87 6.59 6.30
N LEU A 295 17.64 7.61 5.88
CA LEU A 295 18.35 8.51 6.79
C LEU A 295 17.41 9.26 7.72
N ALA A 296 16.32 9.80 7.17
CA ALA A 296 15.34 10.50 7.97
C ALA A 296 14.65 9.57 8.99
N GLU A 297 14.27 8.35 8.58
CA GLU A 297 13.73 7.33 9.49
C GLU A 297 14.71 7.02 10.63
N ALA A 298 15.98 6.78 10.31
CA ALA A 298 17.00 6.52 11.32
C ALA A 298 17.23 7.72 12.26
N LEU A 299 17.19 8.95 11.75
CA LEU A 299 17.31 10.19 12.52
C LEU A 299 16.14 10.38 13.48
N ILE A 300 14.90 10.11 13.08
CA ILE A 300 13.74 10.14 13.98
C ILE A 300 13.95 9.15 15.12
N GLY A 301 14.37 7.93 14.82
CA GLY A 301 14.62 6.89 15.81
C GLY A 301 15.73 7.22 16.82
N VAL A 302 16.57 8.23 16.54
CA VAL A 302 17.57 8.78 17.51
C VAL A 302 17.20 10.19 18.00
N SER A 303 15.95 10.61 17.80
CA SER A 303 15.38 11.89 18.27
C SER A 303 16.01 13.15 17.62
N LYS A 304 16.50 13.04 16.40
CA LYS A 304 17.05 14.16 15.62
C LYS A 304 16.06 14.64 14.56
N ILE A 305 14.94 15.21 15.02
CA ILE A 305 13.78 15.54 14.18
C ILE A 305 14.12 16.58 13.10
N GLU A 306 14.83 17.66 13.47
CA GLU A 306 15.18 18.71 12.49
C GLU A 306 16.05 18.19 11.34
N GLU A 307 17.07 17.36 11.66
CA GLU A 307 17.93 16.72 10.65
C GLU A 307 17.12 15.77 9.76
N ALA A 308 16.15 15.05 10.35
CA ALA A 308 15.26 14.16 9.60
C ALA A 308 14.37 14.93 8.61
N MET A 309 13.81 16.08 9.04
CA MET A 309 13.00 16.95 8.17
C MET A 309 13.81 17.48 6.98
N GLN A 310 15.07 17.89 7.21
CA GLN A 310 15.97 18.30 6.12
C GLN A 310 16.25 17.16 5.14
N ALA A 311 16.43 15.92 5.63
CA ALA A 311 16.63 14.77 4.79
C ALA A 311 15.39 14.45 3.93
N TYR A 312 14.18 14.51 4.50
CA TYR A 312 12.93 14.34 3.71
C TYR A 312 12.75 15.44 2.66
N LYS A 313 13.05 16.71 3.00
CA LYS A 313 13.00 17.82 2.05
C LYS A 313 13.96 17.59 0.87
N SER A 314 15.20 17.24 1.15
CA SER A 314 16.19 16.91 0.11
C SER A 314 15.78 15.71 -0.74
N ALA A 315 15.11 14.72 -0.16
CA ALA A 315 14.58 13.58 -0.90
C ALA A 315 13.47 14.01 -1.88
N LEU A 316 12.52 14.87 -1.45
CA LEU A 316 11.43 15.40 -2.28
C LEU A 316 11.93 16.32 -3.39
N GLU A 317 12.97 17.12 -3.15
CA GLU A 317 13.60 17.94 -4.16
C GLU A 317 14.24 17.11 -5.28
N THR A 318 14.70 15.89 -4.94
CA THR A 318 15.31 14.96 -5.89
C THR A 318 14.27 14.10 -6.63
N LYS A 319 13.23 13.63 -5.92
CA LYS A 319 12.18 12.76 -6.45
C LYS A 319 10.84 13.13 -5.83
N SER A 320 9.87 13.51 -6.65
CA SER A 320 8.57 14.03 -6.20
C SER A 320 7.35 13.37 -6.82
N ASP A 321 7.50 12.17 -7.41
CA ASP A 321 6.35 11.42 -7.92
C ASP A 321 5.40 10.96 -6.79
N LEU A 322 4.16 10.63 -7.14
CA LEU A 322 3.13 10.28 -6.16
C LEU A 322 3.51 9.11 -5.27
N SER A 323 4.17 8.09 -5.82
CA SER A 323 4.58 6.91 -5.06
C SER A 323 5.61 7.28 -3.99
N PHE A 324 6.53 8.16 -4.33
CA PHE A 324 7.57 8.62 -3.43
C PHE A 324 7.03 9.55 -2.33
N ARG A 325 6.08 10.43 -2.65
CA ARG A 325 5.36 11.25 -1.66
C ARG A 325 4.62 10.39 -0.64
N VAL A 326 3.98 9.29 -1.08
CA VAL A 326 3.34 8.31 -0.18
C VAL A 326 4.37 7.65 0.71
N LYS A 327 5.51 7.21 0.15
CA LYS A 327 6.61 6.57 0.91
C LYS A 327 7.09 7.46 2.05
N ILE A 328 7.31 8.75 1.80
CA ILE A 328 7.75 9.70 2.83
C ILE A 328 6.70 9.86 3.93
N ARG A 329 5.42 10.05 3.59
CA ARG A 329 4.36 10.17 4.59
C ARG A 329 4.20 8.91 5.44
N LEU A 330 4.30 7.75 4.82
CA LEU A 330 4.31 6.47 5.54
C LEU A 330 5.48 6.39 6.51
N ALA A 331 6.70 6.74 6.07
CA ALA A 331 7.87 6.73 6.93
C ALA A 331 7.69 7.63 8.16
N ILE A 332 7.17 8.84 7.97
CA ILE A 332 6.87 9.78 9.05
C ILE A 332 5.85 9.20 10.03
N LEU A 333 4.71 8.73 9.52
CA LEU A 333 3.63 8.18 10.34
C LEU A 333 4.08 6.96 11.13
N LYS A 334 4.82 6.03 10.50
CA LYS A 334 5.39 4.84 11.15
C LYS A 334 6.30 5.21 12.31
N GLN A 335 7.28 6.06 12.06
CA GLN A 335 8.25 6.45 13.08
C GLN A 335 7.60 7.22 14.23
N PHE A 336 6.65 8.11 13.91
CA PHE A 336 5.91 8.83 14.92
C PHE A 336 5.07 7.89 15.78
N ALA A 337 4.29 6.99 15.16
CA ALA A 337 3.49 6.01 15.87
C ALA A 337 4.34 5.11 16.77
N ALA A 338 5.47 4.60 16.27
CA ALA A 338 6.38 3.76 17.04
C ALA A 338 7.02 4.51 18.24
N SER A 339 7.38 5.80 18.05
CA SER A 339 8.00 6.60 19.10
C SER A 339 7.04 6.98 20.22
N LYS A 340 5.74 7.09 19.93
CA LYS A 340 4.68 7.48 20.87
C LYS A 340 3.87 6.29 21.39
N GLY A 341 3.94 5.13 20.72
CA GLY A 341 3.06 4.01 21.00
C GLY A 341 1.60 4.30 20.59
N ASP A 342 1.40 5.09 19.54
CA ASP A 342 0.06 5.52 19.07
C ASP A 342 -0.53 4.44 18.17
N GLU A 343 -1.44 3.64 18.74
CA GLU A 343 -2.07 2.52 18.03
C GLU A 343 -3.01 2.97 16.91
N ASP A 344 -3.68 4.11 17.07
CA ASP A 344 -4.59 4.65 16.05
C ASP A 344 -3.82 5.04 14.78
N ILE A 345 -2.63 5.63 14.93
CA ILE A 345 -1.78 5.94 13.77
C ILE A 345 -1.26 4.66 13.12
N LEU A 346 -0.90 3.64 13.88
CA LEU A 346 -0.45 2.36 13.30
C LEU A 346 -1.56 1.69 12.48
N GLU A 347 -2.80 1.81 12.89
CA GLU A 347 -3.94 1.32 12.11
C GLU A 347 -4.12 2.10 10.81
N GLU A 348 -3.99 3.42 10.84
CA GLU A 348 -4.05 4.25 9.64
C GLU A 348 -2.86 3.98 8.70
N VAL A 349 -1.67 3.72 9.24
CA VAL A 349 -0.49 3.29 8.47
C VAL A 349 -0.79 2.01 7.67
N GLU A 350 -1.41 1.02 8.27
CA GLU A 350 -1.79 -0.23 7.58
C GLU A 350 -2.73 0.03 6.38
N LYS A 351 -3.69 0.94 6.55
CA LYS A 351 -4.59 1.35 5.45
C LYS A 351 -3.85 2.05 4.32
N VAL A 352 -2.92 2.95 4.65
CA VAL A 352 -2.10 3.65 3.66
C VAL A 352 -1.19 2.67 2.92
N GLU A 353 -0.54 1.74 3.63
CA GLU A 353 0.29 0.68 3.03
C GLU A 353 -0.51 -0.19 2.06
N TYR A 354 -1.73 -0.54 2.43
CA TYR A 354 -2.61 -1.31 1.56
C TYR A 354 -2.84 -0.61 0.22
N TYR A 355 -3.28 0.66 0.23
CA TYR A 355 -3.51 1.38 -1.01
C TYR A 355 -2.22 1.63 -1.80
N ALA A 356 -1.10 1.85 -1.13
CA ALA A 356 0.20 1.98 -1.77
C ALA A 356 0.63 0.68 -2.48
N SER A 357 0.42 -0.49 -1.85
CA SER A 357 0.74 -1.80 -2.43
C SER A 357 -0.08 -2.09 -3.69
N LYS A 358 -1.31 -1.56 -3.76
CA LYS A 358 -2.19 -1.63 -4.94
C LYS A 358 -1.93 -0.53 -5.97
N LYS A 359 -0.85 0.23 -5.83
CA LYS A 359 -0.48 1.37 -6.69
C LYS A 359 -1.55 2.47 -6.75
N ASN A 360 -2.50 2.49 -5.82
CA ASN A 360 -3.48 3.56 -5.67
C ASN A 360 -2.88 4.70 -4.82
N TYR A 361 -1.86 5.34 -5.38
CA TYR A 361 -1.07 6.35 -4.67
C TYR A 361 -1.87 7.61 -4.31
N MET A 362 -2.87 7.98 -5.12
CA MET A 362 -3.74 9.13 -4.80
C MET A 362 -4.52 8.88 -3.51
N ARG A 363 -5.12 7.69 -3.36
CA ARG A 363 -5.87 7.34 -2.16
C ARG A 363 -4.96 7.18 -0.94
N ALA A 364 -3.80 6.55 -1.13
CA ALA A 364 -2.79 6.43 -0.09
C ALA A 364 -2.32 7.81 0.40
N LEU A 365 -2.08 8.75 -0.52
CA LEU A 365 -1.67 10.12 -0.21
C LEU A 365 -2.74 10.89 0.56
N GLU A 366 -4.00 10.78 0.14
CA GLU A 366 -5.14 11.40 0.80
C GLU A 366 -5.29 10.90 2.25
N LEU A 367 -5.25 9.58 2.45
CA LEU A 367 -5.35 8.98 3.79
C LEU A 367 -4.19 9.44 4.69
N ALA A 368 -2.95 9.35 4.20
CA ALA A 368 -1.78 9.80 4.95
C ALA A 368 -1.85 11.30 5.28
N GLY A 369 -2.32 12.14 4.34
CA GLY A 369 -2.54 13.56 4.54
C GLY A 369 -3.59 13.84 5.61
N ASN A 370 -4.71 13.15 5.58
CA ASN A 370 -5.78 13.26 6.58
C ASN A 370 -5.29 12.86 7.98
N THR A 371 -4.47 11.82 8.09
CA THR A 371 -3.89 11.38 9.36
C THR A 371 -2.93 12.44 9.91
N LEU A 372 -2.04 12.98 9.07
CA LEU A 372 -1.15 14.09 9.46
C LEU A 372 -1.93 15.34 9.88
N GLN A 373 -3.04 15.65 9.21
CA GLN A 373 -3.87 16.81 9.50
C GLN A 373 -4.57 16.73 10.86
N LYS A 374 -4.95 15.53 11.30
CA LYS A 374 -5.60 15.29 12.59
C LYS A 374 -4.63 15.36 13.77
N ARG A 375 -3.33 15.50 13.55
CA ARG A 375 -2.28 15.45 14.58
C ARG A 375 -1.56 16.82 14.68
N PRO A 376 -1.93 17.67 15.63
CA PRO A 376 -1.30 19.00 15.81
C PRO A 376 0.21 18.92 16.03
N GLU A 377 0.70 17.86 16.69
CA GLU A 377 2.12 17.62 16.95
C GLU A 377 2.95 17.33 15.69
N LEU A 378 2.30 17.06 14.57
CA LEU A 378 2.92 16.89 13.25
C LEU A 378 2.78 18.09 12.33
N GLU A 379 2.29 19.22 12.85
CA GLU A 379 2.00 20.43 12.07
C GLU A 379 3.24 20.98 11.35
N GLU A 380 4.38 21.05 12.02
CA GLU A 380 5.63 21.51 11.43
C GLU A 380 6.09 20.60 10.28
N ILE A 381 5.98 19.29 10.48
CA ILE A 381 6.32 18.29 9.45
C ILE A 381 5.38 18.42 8.26
N ARG A 382 4.08 18.55 8.51
CA ARG A 382 3.07 18.76 7.47
C ARG A 382 3.34 20.01 6.64
N ASN A 383 3.63 21.13 7.31
CA ASN A 383 3.90 22.40 6.64
C ASN A 383 5.17 22.30 5.77
N MET A 384 6.22 21.66 6.26
CA MET A 384 7.43 21.38 5.49
C MET A 384 7.15 20.53 4.24
N LEU A 385 6.31 19.48 4.36
CA LEU A 385 5.92 18.65 3.23
C LEU A 385 5.17 19.45 2.17
N TYR A 386 4.22 20.29 2.57
CA TYR A 386 3.46 21.14 1.65
C TYR A 386 4.35 22.17 0.95
N GLU A 387 5.27 22.78 1.68
CA GLU A 387 6.26 23.71 1.11
C GLU A 387 7.16 23.00 0.08
N ALA A 388 7.68 21.83 0.41
CA ALA A 388 8.53 21.04 -0.48
C ALA A 388 7.81 20.55 -1.74
N GLU A 389 6.48 20.35 -1.66
CA GLU A 389 5.64 19.94 -2.78
C GLU A 389 5.07 21.12 -3.60
N GLY A 390 5.36 22.36 -3.20
CA GLY A 390 4.82 23.56 -3.84
C GLY A 390 3.31 23.75 -3.64
N ILE A 391 2.75 23.15 -2.59
CA ILE A 391 1.34 23.30 -2.21
C ILE A 391 1.27 24.50 -1.26
N TYR A 392 1.04 25.68 -1.81
CA TYR A 392 0.77 26.87 -0.99
C TYR A 392 -0.69 26.83 -0.53
N GLN A 393 -0.90 26.98 0.78
CA GLN A 393 -2.23 27.13 1.37
C GLN A 393 -2.84 28.49 1.06
#